data_931f32485254ab8f59939f2265f5f393
#
_entry.id   931f32485254ab8f59939f2265f5f393
#
_cell.length_a   1.000
_cell.length_b   1.000
_cell.length_c   1.000
_cell.angle_alpha   90.00
_cell.angle_beta   90.00
_cell.angle_gamma   90.00
#
_symmetry.space_group_name_H-M   'P 1'
#
loop_
_entity.id
_entity.type
_entity.pdbx_description
1 polymer ?
#
loop_
_entity_poly.entity_id
_entity_poly.type
_entity_poly.pdbx_seq_one_letter_code
_entity_poly.pdbx_strand_id
1 'polypeptide(L)'
;MKIGYARGSTHRQQDSLEAQQQALTAYGCEKIYSDKLSGIKPDRPGLSAAIDYMRNEDSLVVTRLDRLGRSALDILRTVQELDARGIRIEALDTQLDTRTPAGKLVLSVLASMAEFERNLIVERTHEGLAHARAQGRTGGRPLKLTKEHQQAALKLLADGMSENQVAKTFSISRPTVSRLKRSIKSNL
;
A
#
# COMPACT_ATOMS: atom_id res chain seq x y z
N MET A 1 -28.32 -9.09 -9.63
CA MET A 1 -28.17 -7.82 -10.39
C MET A 1 -26.76 -7.73 -10.95
N LYS A 2 -26.55 -7.13 -12.15
CA LYS A 2 -25.22 -6.93 -12.74
C LYS A 2 -24.84 -5.45 -12.62
N ILE A 3 -23.73 -5.16 -11.96
CA ILE A 3 -23.19 -3.82 -11.78
C ILE A 3 -21.87 -3.71 -12.54
N GLY A 4 -21.79 -2.77 -13.46
CA GLY A 4 -20.60 -2.52 -14.25
C GLY A 4 -19.61 -1.60 -13.53
N TYR A 5 -18.31 -1.87 -13.70
CA TYR A 5 -17.26 -0.95 -13.28
C TYR A 5 -16.27 -0.70 -14.41
N ALA A 6 -16.00 0.57 -14.69
CA ALA A 6 -15.08 1.02 -15.71
C ALA A 6 -13.99 1.92 -15.13
N ARG A 7 -12.75 1.80 -15.62
CA ARG A 7 -11.63 2.61 -15.14
C ARG A 7 -10.78 3.14 -16.29
N GLY A 8 -10.55 4.45 -16.31
CA GLY A 8 -9.67 5.13 -17.26
C GLY A 8 -8.57 5.95 -16.59
N SER A 9 -7.42 6.10 -17.26
CA SER A 9 -6.30 6.94 -16.79
C SER A 9 -6.01 8.00 -17.85
N THR A 10 -6.25 9.29 -17.60
CA THR A 10 -5.90 10.47 -18.41
C THR A 10 -6.69 10.72 -19.72
N HIS A 11 -6.58 11.96 -20.27
CA HIS A 11 -7.33 12.49 -21.40
C HIS A 11 -7.29 11.67 -22.71
N ARG A 12 -6.22 10.91 -22.98
CA ARG A 12 -6.11 10.03 -24.16
C ARG A 12 -6.94 8.74 -24.07
N GLN A 13 -7.56 8.47 -22.92
CA GLN A 13 -8.32 7.24 -22.66
C GLN A 13 -9.82 7.50 -22.37
N GLN A 14 -10.34 8.69 -22.69
CA GLN A 14 -11.79 8.93 -22.62
C GLN A 14 -12.53 7.99 -23.55
N ASP A 15 -12.06 7.83 -24.78
CA ASP A 15 -12.61 6.87 -25.75
C ASP A 15 -12.61 5.43 -25.20
N SER A 16 -11.56 5.08 -24.42
CA SER A 16 -11.46 3.79 -23.73
C SER A 16 -12.48 3.63 -22.59
N LEU A 17 -12.84 4.70 -21.88
CA LEU A 17 -13.84 4.64 -20.82
C LEU A 17 -15.25 4.50 -21.38
N GLU A 18 -15.56 5.26 -22.43
CA GLU A 18 -16.84 5.18 -23.14
C GLU A 18 -17.03 3.80 -23.78
N ALA A 19 -16.00 3.26 -24.43
CA ALA A 19 -16.04 1.91 -24.99
C ALA A 19 -16.29 0.83 -23.89
N GLN A 20 -15.67 0.98 -22.72
CA GLN A 20 -15.94 0.09 -21.58
C GLN A 20 -17.39 0.20 -21.13
N GLN A 21 -17.92 1.41 -20.98
CA GLN A 21 -19.31 1.62 -20.57
C GLN A 21 -20.29 1.03 -21.58
N GLN A 22 -20.04 1.21 -22.87
CA GLN A 22 -20.86 0.60 -23.95
C GLN A 22 -20.84 -0.94 -23.86
N ALA A 23 -19.66 -1.54 -23.69
CA ALA A 23 -19.54 -2.99 -23.55
C ALA A 23 -20.27 -3.53 -22.31
N LEU A 24 -20.18 -2.84 -21.16
CA LEU A 24 -20.90 -3.19 -19.95
C LEU A 24 -22.40 -3.06 -20.10
N THR A 25 -22.87 -2.00 -20.78
CA THR A 25 -24.29 -1.82 -21.08
C THR A 25 -24.80 -2.93 -22.00
N ALA A 26 -24.06 -3.25 -23.07
CA ALA A 26 -24.41 -4.33 -24.00
C ALA A 26 -24.43 -5.71 -23.31
N TYR A 27 -23.60 -5.92 -22.28
CA TYR A 27 -23.60 -7.14 -21.46
C TYR A 27 -24.79 -7.23 -20.49
N GLY A 28 -25.57 -6.15 -20.34
CA GLY A 28 -26.75 -6.10 -19.50
C GLY A 28 -26.48 -5.64 -18.07
N CYS A 29 -25.46 -4.82 -17.85
CA CYS A 29 -25.28 -4.15 -16.57
C CYS A 29 -26.38 -3.11 -16.33
N GLU A 30 -27.03 -3.20 -15.18
CA GLU A 30 -28.16 -2.31 -14.80
C GLU A 30 -27.66 -0.95 -14.32
N LYS A 31 -26.48 -0.89 -13.76
CA LYS A 31 -25.82 0.33 -13.30
C LYS A 31 -24.32 0.24 -13.52
N ILE A 32 -23.71 1.36 -13.93
CA ILE A 32 -22.28 1.41 -14.23
C ILE A 32 -21.64 2.53 -13.38
N TYR A 33 -20.62 2.17 -12.64
CA TYR A 33 -19.75 3.09 -11.91
C TYR A 33 -18.43 3.26 -12.64
N SER A 34 -17.80 4.42 -12.50
CA SER A 34 -16.52 4.67 -13.16
C SER A 34 -15.59 5.55 -12.36
N ASP A 35 -14.30 5.31 -12.52
CA ASP A 35 -13.22 6.14 -11.98
C ASP A 35 -12.33 6.68 -13.09
N LYS A 36 -12.09 8.00 -13.05
CA LYS A 36 -11.05 8.66 -13.85
C LYS A 36 -9.84 8.90 -12.94
N LEU A 37 -8.80 8.10 -13.10
CA LEU A 37 -7.61 8.21 -12.25
C LEU A 37 -6.62 9.22 -12.83
N SER A 38 -6.41 10.34 -12.15
CA SER A 38 -5.23 11.19 -12.30
C SER A 38 -4.10 10.59 -11.44
N GLY A 39 -2.90 10.44 -11.99
CA GLY A 39 -1.77 9.60 -11.54
C GLY A 39 -1.32 9.65 -10.07
N ILE A 40 -1.84 10.52 -9.22
CA ILE A 40 -1.31 10.79 -7.88
C ILE A 40 -2.19 10.23 -6.74
N LYS A 41 -3.51 10.12 -6.92
CA LYS A 41 -4.39 9.62 -5.85
C LYS A 41 -4.79 8.17 -6.07
N PRO A 42 -4.61 7.29 -5.04
CA PRO A 42 -4.99 5.88 -5.13
C PRO A 42 -6.50 5.66 -5.00
N ASP A 43 -7.28 6.70 -4.66
CA ASP A 43 -8.69 6.58 -4.33
C ASP A 43 -9.53 6.19 -5.54
N ARG A 44 -10.41 5.22 -5.33
CA ARG A 44 -11.36 4.69 -6.32
C ARG A 44 -12.79 4.87 -5.81
N PRO A 45 -13.28 6.12 -5.73
CA PRO A 45 -14.61 6.40 -5.17
C PRO A 45 -15.74 5.70 -5.95
N GLY A 46 -15.58 5.53 -7.27
CA GLY A 46 -16.54 4.81 -8.09
C GLY A 46 -16.58 3.32 -7.76
N LEU A 47 -15.43 2.68 -7.57
CA LEU A 47 -15.39 1.27 -7.15
C LEU A 47 -15.97 1.10 -5.75
N SER A 48 -15.60 1.95 -4.80
CA SER A 48 -16.15 1.92 -3.44
C SER A 48 -17.68 2.09 -3.46
N ALA A 49 -18.19 3.06 -4.21
CA ALA A 49 -19.62 3.27 -4.35
C ALA A 49 -20.35 2.09 -5.03
N ALA A 50 -19.70 1.41 -5.99
CA ALA A 50 -20.23 0.19 -6.58
C ALA A 50 -20.34 -0.92 -5.53
N ILE A 51 -19.26 -1.15 -4.77
CA ILE A 51 -19.20 -2.17 -3.73
C ILE A 51 -20.25 -1.90 -2.63
N ASP A 52 -20.42 -0.65 -2.20
CA ASP A 52 -21.38 -0.27 -1.17
C ASP A 52 -22.85 -0.43 -1.63
N TYR A 53 -23.09 -0.26 -2.94
CA TYR A 53 -24.40 -0.43 -3.53
C TYR A 53 -24.82 -1.91 -3.67
N MET A 54 -23.87 -2.80 -3.87
CA MET A 54 -24.08 -4.22 -4.17
C MET A 54 -24.51 -5.03 -2.94
N ARG A 55 -25.29 -6.06 -3.19
CA ARG A 55 -25.76 -7.03 -2.21
C ARG A 55 -25.22 -8.41 -2.50
N ASN A 56 -25.45 -9.34 -1.55
CA ASN A 56 -25.17 -10.76 -1.78
C ASN A 56 -25.83 -11.24 -3.08
N GLU A 57 -25.13 -12.09 -3.82
CA GLU A 57 -25.51 -12.65 -5.15
C GLU A 57 -25.46 -11.68 -6.33
N ASP A 58 -25.16 -10.40 -6.13
CA ASP A 58 -24.90 -9.50 -7.23
C ASP A 58 -23.57 -9.85 -7.94
N SER A 59 -23.40 -9.32 -9.17
CA SER A 59 -22.20 -9.50 -9.97
C SER A 59 -21.54 -8.16 -10.25
N LEU A 60 -20.26 -8.02 -9.92
CA LEU A 60 -19.43 -6.94 -10.41
C LEU A 60 -18.85 -7.33 -11.77
N VAL A 61 -19.23 -6.61 -12.82
CA VAL A 61 -18.79 -6.86 -14.19
C VAL A 61 -17.75 -5.84 -14.59
N VAL A 62 -16.62 -6.30 -15.10
CA VAL A 62 -15.56 -5.46 -15.68
C VAL A 62 -15.23 -5.91 -17.09
N THR A 63 -14.76 -5.01 -17.92
CA THR A 63 -14.31 -5.38 -19.27
C THR A 63 -13.03 -6.21 -19.22
N ARG A 64 -12.15 -5.93 -18.25
CA ARG A 64 -10.88 -6.62 -18.02
C ARG A 64 -10.58 -6.66 -16.52
N LEU A 65 -9.94 -7.73 -16.07
CA LEU A 65 -9.62 -7.92 -14.65
C LEU A 65 -8.65 -6.85 -14.12
N ASP A 66 -7.77 -6.30 -14.97
CA ASP A 66 -6.84 -5.22 -14.60
C ASP A 66 -7.55 -3.88 -14.28
N ARG A 67 -8.87 -3.79 -14.53
CA ARG A 67 -9.67 -2.62 -14.10
C ARG A 67 -9.88 -2.61 -12.59
N LEU A 68 -9.86 -3.78 -11.93
CA LEU A 68 -10.10 -3.91 -10.50
C LEU A 68 -8.92 -3.51 -9.62
N GLY A 69 -7.70 -3.48 -10.16
CA GLY A 69 -6.51 -3.16 -9.37
C GLY A 69 -5.34 -2.65 -10.20
N ARG A 70 -4.29 -2.19 -9.54
CA ARG A 70 -3.04 -1.71 -10.15
C ARG A 70 -1.92 -2.76 -10.10
N SER A 71 -2.07 -3.76 -9.25
CA SER A 71 -1.18 -4.90 -9.07
C SER A 71 -2.00 -6.16 -8.85
N ALA A 72 -1.38 -7.32 -9.01
CA ALA A 72 -2.02 -8.60 -8.73
C ALA A 72 -2.54 -8.65 -7.28
N LEU A 73 -1.78 -8.11 -6.33
CA LEU A 73 -2.18 -8.03 -4.92
C LEU A 73 -3.43 -7.16 -4.70
N ASP A 74 -3.53 -6.02 -5.39
CA ASP A 74 -4.68 -5.11 -5.28
C ASP A 74 -5.95 -5.74 -5.88
N ILE A 75 -5.82 -6.42 -7.03
CA ILE A 75 -6.90 -7.19 -7.63
C ILE A 75 -7.36 -8.30 -6.67
N LEU A 76 -6.43 -9.06 -6.12
CA LEU A 76 -6.75 -10.17 -5.22
C LEU A 76 -7.49 -9.68 -3.96
N ARG A 77 -7.07 -8.56 -3.35
CA ARG A 77 -7.76 -7.97 -2.20
C ARG A 77 -9.20 -7.60 -2.53
N THR A 78 -9.41 -6.94 -3.66
CA THR A 78 -10.76 -6.57 -4.12
C THR A 78 -11.62 -7.82 -4.37
N VAL A 79 -11.04 -8.87 -4.97
CA VAL A 79 -11.73 -10.14 -5.20
C VAL A 79 -12.11 -10.81 -3.88
N GLN A 80 -11.19 -10.90 -2.92
CA GLN A 80 -11.45 -11.49 -1.61
C GLN A 80 -12.52 -10.74 -0.82
N GLU A 81 -12.50 -9.40 -0.87
CA GLU A 81 -13.51 -8.57 -0.24
C GLU A 81 -14.91 -8.83 -0.83
N LEU A 82 -15.01 -8.92 -2.15
CA LEU A 82 -16.28 -9.18 -2.83
C LEU A 82 -16.78 -10.61 -2.58
N ASP A 83 -15.89 -11.60 -2.62
CA ASP A 83 -16.21 -12.99 -2.33
C ASP A 83 -16.73 -13.18 -0.88
N ALA A 84 -16.10 -12.52 0.09
CA ALA A 84 -16.56 -12.51 1.48
C ALA A 84 -17.96 -11.92 1.66
N ARG A 85 -18.41 -11.04 0.75
CA ARG A 85 -19.75 -10.46 0.69
C ARG A 85 -20.71 -11.27 -0.19
N GLY A 86 -20.27 -12.40 -0.76
CA GLY A 86 -21.05 -13.23 -1.68
C GLY A 86 -21.28 -12.58 -3.04
N ILE A 87 -20.47 -11.58 -3.42
CA ILE A 87 -20.53 -10.88 -4.70
C ILE A 87 -19.56 -11.56 -5.66
N ARG A 88 -20.03 -11.97 -6.84
CA ARG A 88 -19.16 -12.54 -7.87
C ARG A 88 -18.53 -11.46 -8.76
N ILE A 89 -17.44 -11.84 -9.41
CA ILE A 89 -16.77 -10.99 -10.38
C ILE A 89 -16.82 -11.67 -11.75
N GLU A 90 -17.18 -10.89 -12.76
CA GLU A 90 -17.19 -11.32 -14.15
C GLU A 90 -16.27 -10.39 -14.97
N ALA A 91 -15.29 -10.96 -15.70
CA ALA A 91 -14.42 -10.23 -16.62
C ALA A 91 -14.70 -10.65 -18.05
N LEU A 92 -15.06 -9.68 -18.91
CA LEU A 92 -15.58 -9.96 -20.27
C LEU A 92 -14.50 -10.44 -21.24
N ASP A 93 -13.26 -9.93 -21.11
CA ASP A 93 -12.14 -10.26 -22.01
C ASP A 93 -11.72 -11.72 -21.92
N THR A 94 -11.76 -12.29 -20.71
CA THR A 94 -11.34 -13.66 -20.43
C THR A 94 -12.51 -14.61 -20.17
N GLN A 95 -13.75 -14.11 -20.25
CA GLN A 95 -14.97 -14.84 -19.86
C GLN A 95 -14.84 -15.45 -18.45
N LEU A 96 -14.13 -14.75 -17.58
CA LEU A 96 -13.87 -15.22 -16.21
C LEU A 96 -15.08 -14.94 -15.33
N ASP A 97 -15.54 -15.99 -14.62
CA ASP A 97 -16.50 -15.91 -13.52
C ASP A 97 -15.86 -16.56 -12.29
N THR A 98 -15.74 -15.82 -11.21
CA THR A 98 -15.10 -16.29 -9.97
C THR A 98 -15.82 -17.44 -9.29
N ARG A 99 -17.06 -17.73 -9.66
CA ARG A 99 -17.81 -18.92 -9.18
C ARG A 99 -17.43 -20.20 -9.90
N THR A 100 -16.87 -20.13 -11.09
CA THR A 100 -16.48 -21.31 -11.86
C THR A 100 -15.17 -21.92 -11.34
N PRO A 101 -14.95 -23.24 -11.51
CA PRO A 101 -13.67 -23.87 -11.18
C PRO A 101 -12.50 -23.21 -11.92
N ALA A 102 -12.68 -22.82 -13.18
CA ALA A 102 -11.68 -22.11 -13.96
C ALA A 102 -11.37 -20.72 -13.39
N GLY A 103 -12.41 -19.97 -12.97
CA GLY A 103 -12.25 -18.68 -12.32
C GLY A 103 -11.49 -18.78 -10.99
N LYS A 104 -11.81 -19.78 -10.19
CA LYS A 104 -11.09 -20.08 -8.94
C LYS A 104 -9.61 -20.43 -9.18
N LEU A 105 -9.32 -21.17 -10.24
CA LEU A 105 -7.94 -21.48 -10.62
C LEU A 105 -7.17 -20.22 -10.98
N VAL A 106 -7.76 -19.34 -11.80
CA VAL A 106 -7.14 -18.05 -12.17
C VAL A 106 -6.85 -17.20 -10.93
N LEU A 107 -7.79 -17.14 -9.97
CA LEU A 107 -7.58 -16.43 -8.72
C LEU A 107 -6.44 -17.05 -7.89
N SER A 108 -6.32 -18.36 -7.84
CA SER A 108 -5.22 -19.04 -7.15
C SER A 108 -3.86 -18.71 -7.76
N VAL A 109 -3.79 -18.66 -9.10
CA VAL A 109 -2.57 -18.26 -9.81
C VAL A 109 -2.22 -16.80 -9.50
N LEU A 110 -3.21 -15.90 -9.53
CA LEU A 110 -3.01 -14.49 -9.17
C LEU A 110 -2.55 -14.32 -7.72
N ALA A 111 -3.09 -15.12 -6.80
CA ALA A 111 -2.68 -15.12 -5.40
C ALA A 111 -1.21 -15.54 -5.24
N SER A 112 -0.81 -16.62 -5.89
CA SER A 112 0.58 -17.10 -5.89
C SER A 112 1.53 -16.07 -6.50
N MET A 113 1.11 -15.40 -7.56
CA MET A 113 1.89 -14.35 -8.23
C MET A 113 2.07 -13.11 -7.34
N ALA A 114 1.01 -12.70 -6.63
CA ALA A 114 1.05 -11.58 -5.68
C ALA A 114 1.97 -11.89 -4.48
N GLU A 115 1.94 -13.11 -3.99
CA GLU A 115 2.83 -13.58 -2.93
C GLU A 115 4.30 -13.61 -3.39
N PHE A 116 4.55 -14.11 -4.59
CA PHE A 116 5.88 -14.10 -5.20
C PHE A 116 6.43 -12.68 -5.37
N GLU A 117 5.64 -11.74 -5.93
CA GLU A 117 6.05 -10.34 -6.04
C GLU A 117 6.39 -9.72 -4.68
N ARG A 118 5.59 -10.01 -3.65
CA ARG A 118 5.85 -9.53 -2.29
C ARG A 118 7.17 -10.08 -1.74
N ASN A 119 7.41 -11.37 -1.92
CA ASN A 119 8.63 -12.02 -1.44
C ASN A 119 9.87 -11.44 -2.12
N LEU A 120 9.82 -11.18 -3.42
CA LEU A 120 10.90 -10.50 -4.15
C LEU A 120 11.17 -9.09 -3.64
N ILE A 121 10.13 -8.32 -3.29
CA ILE A 121 10.29 -6.97 -2.73
C ILE A 121 10.96 -7.05 -1.35
N VAL A 122 10.55 -8.01 -0.51
CA VAL A 122 11.16 -8.24 0.82
C VAL A 122 12.62 -8.63 0.67
N GLU A 123 12.95 -9.58 -0.20
CA GLU A 123 14.32 -10.03 -0.48
C GLU A 123 15.21 -8.86 -0.92
N ARG A 124 14.81 -8.13 -1.94
CA ARG A 124 15.54 -6.94 -2.42
C ARG A 124 15.72 -5.88 -1.33
N THR A 125 14.72 -5.70 -0.46
CA THR A 125 14.80 -4.77 0.67
C THR A 125 15.84 -5.23 1.69
N HIS A 126 15.87 -6.53 2.01
CA HIS A 126 16.87 -7.10 2.91
C HIS A 126 18.30 -6.98 2.34
N GLU A 127 18.48 -7.30 1.06
CA GLU A 127 19.77 -7.13 0.37
C GLU A 127 20.24 -5.67 0.38
N GLY A 128 19.34 -4.73 0.04
CA GLY A 128 19.63 -3.30 0.07
C GLY A 128 19.99 -2.78 1.47
N LEU A 129 19.29 -3.26 2.51
CA LEU A 129 19.61 -2.94 3.90
C LEU A 129 20.95 -3.56 4.35
N ALA A 130 21.25 -4.79 3.95
CA ALA A 130 22.53 -5.44 4.24
C ALA A 130 23.68 -4.68 3.58
N HIS A 131 23.54 -4.31 2.31
CA HIS A 131 24.52 -3.50 1.60
C HIS A 131 24.74 -2.12 2.25
N ALA A 132 23.65 -1.43 2.62
CA ALA A 132 23.73 -0.14 3.31
C ALA A 132 24.47 -0.26 4.66
N ARG A 133 24.19 -1.32 5.44
CA ARG A 133 24.88 -1.58 6.72
C ARG A 133 26.35 -1.88 6.52
N ALA A 134 26.72 -2.65 5.50
CA ALA A 134 28.12 -2.93 5.15
C ALA A 134 28.91 -1.66 4.79
N GLN A 135 28.21 -0.64 4.27
CA GLN A 135 28.78 0.69 4.01
C GLN A 135 28.71 1.65 5.22
N GLY A 136 28.38 1.16 6.41
CA GLY A 136 28.27 1.96 7.65
C GLY A 136 27.03 2.87 7.69
N ARG A 137 26.09 2.71 6.75
CA ARG A 137 24.83 3.47 6.75
C ARG A 137 23.82 2.77 7.65
N THR A 138 23.50 3.38 8.79
CA THR A 138 22.45 2.93 9.69
C THR A 138 21.16 3.67 9.35
N GLY A 139 20.10 2.92 9.01
CA GLY A 139 18.77 3.50 8.81
C GLY A 139 18.18 4.01 10.12
N GLY A 140 17.07 4.72 10.02
CA GLY A 140 16.33 5.25 11.13
C GLY A 140 16.38 6.78 11.21
N ARG A 141 15.79 7.35 12.27
CA ARG A 141 15.78 8.79 12.48
C ARG A 141 17.21 9.28 12.78
N PRO A 142 17.71 10.31 12.10
CA PRO A 142 19.02 10.88 12.41
C PRO A 142 19.15 11.23 13.88
N LEU A 143 20.34 10.97 14.43
CA LEU A 143 20.62 11.35 15.81
C LEU A 143 20.56 12.87 15.93
N LYS A 144 19.91 13.38 16.96
CA LYS A 144 19.82 14.82 17.24
C LYS A 144 21.16 15.46 17.58
N LEU A 145 22.10 14.66 18.07
CA LEU A 145 23.43 15.07 18.45
C LEU A 145 24.47 14.29 17.64
N THR A 146 25.45 15.00 17.09
CA THR A 146 26.66 14.37 16.54
C THR A 146 27.46 13.70 17.67
N LYS A 147 28.37 12.80 17.33
CA LYS A 147 29.24 12.14 18.31
C LYS A 147 30.01 13.14 19.18
N GLU A 148 30.48 14.23 18.56
CA GLU A 148 31.18 15.32 19.25
C GLU A 148 30.28 16.05 20.26
N HIS A 149 29.06 16.40 19.84
CA HIS A 149 28.07 17.01 20.75
C HIS A 149 27.63 16.06 21.88
N GLN A 150 27.57 14.76 21.62
CA GLN A 150 27.29 13.78 22.66
C GLN A 150 28.42 13.75 23.73
N GLN A 151 29.68 13.75 23.29
CA GLN A 151 30.82 13.79 24.18
C GLN A 151 30.85 15.09 25.00
N ALA A 152 30.62 16.24 24.34
CA ALA A 152 30.54 17.52 25.01
C ALA A 152 29.42 17.58 26.07
N ALA A 153 28.22 17.07 25.72
CA ALA A 153 27.09 16.99 26.64
C ALA A 153 27.41 16.11 27.87
N LEU A 154 28.12 15.01 27.66
CA LEU A 154 28.54 14.11 28.71
C LEU A 154 29.58 14.73 29.64
N LYS A 155 30.55 15.49 29.10
CA LYS A 155 31.52 16.23 29.89
C LYS A 155 30.85 17.27 30.78
N LEU A 156 29.89 18.04 30.24
CA LEU A 156 29.15 19.01 31.05
C LEU A 156 28.33 18.36 32.18
N LEU A 157 27.79 17.15 31.95
CA LEU A 157 27.12 16.39 33.01
C LEU A 157 28.09 15.88 34.08
N ALA A 158 29.32 15.51 33.70
CA ALA A 158 30.37 15.10 34.63
C ALA A 158 30.89 16.28 35.49
N ASP A 159 30.95 17.49 34.88
CA ASP A 159 31.31 18.73 35.53
C ASP A 159 30.19 19.29 36.44
N GLY A 160 29.10 18.53 36.66
CA GLY A 160 28.03 18.86 37.62
C GLY A 160 26.86 19.66 37.02
N MET A 161 26.83 19.91 35.72
CA MET A 161 25.69 20.59 35.07
C MET A 161 24.44 19.73 35.12
N SER A 162 23.28 20.31 35.43
CA SER A 162 22.00 19.58 35.46
C SER A 162 21.53 19.13 34.11
N GLU A 163 20.79 18.00 34.04
CA GLU A 163 20.20 17.50 32.75
C GLU A 163 19.33 18.54 32.05
N ASN A 164 18.66 19.43 32.79
CA ASN A 164 17.84 20.49 32.24
C ASN A 164 18.69 21.57 31.57
N GLN A 165 19.82 21.94 32.16
CA GLN A 165 20.74 22.93 31.57
C GLN A 165 21.40 22.38 30.32
N VAL A 166 21.89 21.12 30.33
CA VAL A 166 22.47 20.44 29.19
C VAL A 166 21.43 20.31 28.04
N ALA A 167 20.18 19.98 28.36
CA ALA A 167 19.10 19.91 27.38
C ALA A 167 18.87 21.26 26.69
N LYS A 168 18.90 22.36 27.43
CA LYS A 168 18.77 23.72 26.86
C LYS A 168 19.99 24.09 26.01
N THR A 169 21.20 23.82 26.45
CA THR A 169 22.47 24.13 25.74
C THR A 169 22.51 23.48 24.36
N PHE A 170 22.07 22.23 24.25
CA PHE A 170 22.09 21.49 22.98
C PHE A 170 20.73 21.48 22.23
N SER A 171 19.75 22.25 22.67
CA SER A 171 18.40 22.31 22.08
C SER A 171 17.74 20.92 21.89
N ILE A 172 17.89 20.06 22.89
CA ILE A 172 17.33 18.72 22.92
C ILE A 172 16.39 18.55 24.13
N SER A 173 15.60 17.48 24.14
CA SER A 173 14.74 17.20 25.28
C SER A 173 15.51 16.55 26.45
N ARG A 174 15.09 16.83 27.70
CA ARG A 174 15.64 16.19 28.89
C ARG A 174 15.66 14.65 28.78
N PRO A 175 14.63 13.96 28.30
CA PRO A 175 14.68 12.50 28.11
C PRO A 175 15.80 12.03 27.16
N THR A 176 16.22 12.87 26.19
CA THR A 176 17.37 12.57 25.32
C THR A 176 18.68 12.61 26.11
N VAL A 177 18.86 13.60 26.97
CA VAL A 177 20.03 13.72 27.85
C VAL A 177 20.08 12.54 28.83
N SER A 178 18.96 12.19 29.44
CA SER A 178 18.87 11.06 30.37
C SER A 178 19.18 9.71 29.69
N ARG A 179 18.78 9.50 28.44
CA ARG A 179 19.17 8.33 27.65
C ARG A 179 20.65 8.30 27.32
N LEU A 180 21.22 9.45 26.96
CA LEU A 180 22.65 9.58 26.69
C LEU A 180 23.49 9.24 27.96
N LYS A 181 23.08 9.71 29.14
CA LYS A 181 23.73 9.38 30.43
C LYS A 181 23.67 7.89 30.77
N ARG A 182 22.55 7.22 30.46
CA ARG A 182 22.36 5.77 30.68
C ARG A 182 23.21 4.90 29.75
N SER A 183 23.41 5.31 28.50
CA SER A 183 24.20 4.54 27.53
C SER A 183 25.67 4.37 27.93
N ILE A 184 26.21 5.25 28.78
CA ILE A 184 27.58 5.09 29.33
C ILE A 184 27.62 4.08 30.48
N LYS A 185 26.58 4.08 31.36
CA LYS A 185 26.55 3.15 32.48
C LYS A 185 26.42 1.68 32.06
N SER A 186 25.99 1.41 30.85
CA SER A 186 25.89 0.05 30.28
C SER A 186 27.12 -0.39 29.49
N ASN A 187 28.10 0.50 29.25
CA ASN A 187 29.37 0.22 28.55
C ASN A 187 30.61 0.23 29.49
N LEU A 188 30.40 0.33 30.79
CA LEU A 188 31.35 0.12 31.86
C LEU A 188 31.02 -1.17 32.63
#